data_02408aa9355c7c39c9738c646d402820
#
_entry.id   02408aa9355c7c39c9738c646d402820
#
_cell.length_a   1.000
_cell.length_b   1.000
_cell.length_c   1.000
_cell.angle_alpha   90.00
_cell.angle_beta   90.00
_cell.angle_gamma   90.00
#
_symmetry.space_group_name_H-M   'P 1'
#
loop_
_entity.id
_entity.type
_entity.pdbx_description
1 polymer ?
#
loop_
_entity_poly.entity_id
_entity_poly.type
_entity_poly.pdbx_seq_one_letter_code
_entity_poly.pdbx_strand_id
1 'polypeptide(L)'
;MSQLYSLAREMTGLTDVQIKILDHIQKALPFAADIAKSQIYICAKGNNKRVSVVLLAEKPSYTMGNTYFRPGDAYFDEEFALVENVFATGHKVVGRKELDFGRMVALTAYPVVDNAGIPFAVVAFMSNSQKQQQVLTDTAYMLLQVPLENGEYQNLRPQDGMMILDSVGRIIYANDMAEDLYFVLDKETADKKEISGHTVGHFPLIDTIMETKKPAYGEKISGEMTLSAWGMPILSGGRVSRTVLL
;
A
#
# COMPACT_ATOMS: atom_id res chain seq x y z
N MET A 1 23.85 11.43 -3.68
CA MET A 1 22.69 11.40 -4.61
C MET A 1 22.02 10.06 -4.39
N SER A 2 20.70 9.96 -4.21
CA SER A 2 20.05 8.66 -3.96
C SER A 2 20.12 7.80 -5.22
N GLN A 3 20.08 6.47 -5.07
CA GLN A 3 20.07 5.51 -6.17
C GLN A 3 18.93 5.80 -7.16
N LEU A 4 17.75 6.20 -6.66
CA LEU A 4 16.62 6.59 -7.49
C LEU A 4 16.96 7.70 -8.48
N TYR A 5 17.61 8.78 -8.01
CA TYR A 5 17.98 9.90 -8.88
C TYR A 5 18.97 9.51 -9.98
N SER A 6 19.95 8.67 -9.64
CA SER A 6 20.93 8.17 -10.63
C SER A 6 20.23 7.35 -11.71
N LEU A 7 19.48 6.31 -11.30
CA LEU A 7 18.75 5.43 -12.22
C LEU A 7 17.75 6.18 -13.10
N ALA A 8 16.96 7.09 -12.50
CA ALA A 8 15.95 7.82 -13.25
C ALA A 8 16.57 8.71 -14.33
N ARG A 9 17.67 9.40 -14.03
CA ARG A 9 18.35 10.28 -14.99
C ARG A 9 19.10 9.52 -16.07
N GLU A 10 19.71 8.37 -15.75
CA GLU A 10 20.48 7.59 -16.69
C GLU A 10 19.61 6.77 -17.63
N MET A 11 18.53 6.18 -17.11
CA MET A 11 17.78 5.14 -17.80
C MET A 11 16.42 5.61 -18.32
N THR A 12 15.90 6.75 -17.86
CA THR A 12 14.54 7.23 -18.20
C THR A 12 14.54 8.70 -18.63
N GLY A 13 13.45 9.13 -19.28
CA GLY A 13 13.21 10.54 -19.64
C GLY A 13 12.42 11.32 -18.58
N LEU A 14 12.43 10.89 -17.31
CA LEU A 14 11.68 11.56 -16.25
C LEU A 14 12.24 12.95 -15.96
N THR A 15 11.34 13.90 -15.75
CA THR A 15 11.66 15.25 -15.29
C THR A 15 12.04 15.27 -13.80
N ASP A 16 12.78 16.29 -13.36
CA ASP A 16 13.12 16.45 -11.93
C ASP A 16 11.88 16.54 -11.03
N VAL A 17 10.75 17.06 -11.53
CA VAL A 17 9.47 17.11 -10.79
C VAL A 17 8.93 15.69 -10.59
N GLN A 18 8.92 14.87 -11.63
CA GLN A 18 8.47 13.48 -11.57
C GLN A 18 9.36 12.64 -10.66
N ILE A 19 10.69 12.83 -10.71
CA ILE A 19 11.62 12.15 -9.81
C ILE A 19 11.36 12.54 -8.34
N LYS A 20 11.06 13.80 -8.05
CA LYS A 20 10.70 14.24 -6.69
C LYS A 20 9.41 13.59 -6.20
N ILE A 21 8.42 13.36 -7.06
CA ILE A 21 7.21 12.62 -6.70
C ILE A 21 7.58 11.19 -6.29
N LEU A 22 8.43 10.51 -7.07
CA LEU A 22 8.90 9.16 -6.74
C LEU A 22 9.74 9.11 -5.45
N ASP A 23 10.58 10.11 -5.19
CA ASP A 23 11.35 10.25 -3.95
C ASP A 23 10.43 10.38 -2.72
N HIS A 24 9.32 11.08 -2.89
CA HIS A 24 8.30 11.17 -1.84
C HIS A 24 7.58 9.84 -1.60
N ILE A 25 7.19 9.17 -2.67
CA ILE A 25 6.58 7.82 -2.62
C ILE A 25 7.53 6.81 -1.97
N GLN A 26 8.84 6.88 -2.26
CA GLN A 26 9.84 5.96 -1.71
C GLN A 26 9.81 5.88 -0.18
N LYS A 27 9.52 6.98 0.50
CA LYS A 27 9.48 7.03 1.97
C LYS A 27 8.35 6.19 2.57
N ALA A 28 7.23 6.09 1.87
CA ALA A 28 6.07 5.32 2.28
C ALA A 28 6.10 3.86 1.78
N LEU A 29 7.02 3.54 0.86
CA LEU A 29 7.01 2.27 0.16
C LEU A 29 7.16 1.04 1.07
N PRO A 30 8.05 1.02 2.09
CA PRO A 30 8.15 -0.11 3.02
C PRO A 30 6.84 -0.37 3.76
N PHE A 31 6.22 0.67 4.30
CA PHE A 31 4.95 0.54 5.02
C PHE A 31 3.80 0.13 4.09
N ALA A 32 3.77 0.64 2.85
CA ALA A 32 2.80 0.22 1.84
C ALA A 32 2.96 -1.27 1.49
N ALA A 33 4.20 -1.78 1.42
CA ALA A 33 4.46 -3.20 1.18
C ALA A 33 3.97 -4.08 2.34
N ASP A 34 4.14 -3.61 3.58
CA ASP A 34 3.64 -4.28 4.77
C ASP A 34 2.11 -4.34 4.80
N ILE A 35 1.42 -3.22 4.54
CA ILE A 35 -0.05 -3.17 4.43
C ILE A 35 -0.54 -4.09 3.31
N ALA A 36 0.05 -3.97 2.13
CA ALA A 36 -0.36 -4.75 0.96
C ALA A 36 -0.02 -6.24 1.09
N LYS A 37 0.84 -6.63 2.03
CA LYS A 37 1.39 -7.99 2.13
C LYS A 37 1.95 -8.48 0.79
N SER A 38 2.54 -7.57 0.02
CA SER A 38 2.95 -7.76 -1.37
C SER A 38 4.30 -7.16 -1.64
N GLN A 39 5.05 -7.76 -2.56
CA GLN A 39 6.15 -7.03 -3.18
C GLN A 39 5.59 -5.90 -4.04
N ILE A 40 6.19 -4.72 -3.92
CA ILE A 40 5.86 -3.55 -4.71
C ILE A 40 7.06 -3.20 -5.58
N TYR A 41 6.81 -2.88 -6.83
CA TYR A 41 7.81 -2.23 -7.66
C TYR A 41 7.21 -1.04 -8.40
N ILE A 42 8.05 -0.06 -8.66
CA ILE A 42 7.69 1.13 -9.42
C ILE A 42 8.58 1.19 -10.64
N CYS A 43 7.97 1.27 -11.80
CA CYS A 43 8.68 1.38 -13.06
C CYS A 43 8.22 2.60 -13.86
N ALA A 44 9.12 3.08 -14.71
CA ALA A 44 8.87 4.13 -15.67
C ALA A 44 9.36 3.71 -17.07
N LYS A 45 8.92 4.43 -18.11
CA LYS A 45 9.44 4.22 -19.46
C LYS A 45 10.90 4.58 -19.52
N GLY A 46 11.69 3.69 -20.08
CA GLY A 46 13.10 3.93 -20.37
C GLY A 46 13.30 4.94 -21.49
N ASN A 47 14.55 5.37 -21.68
CA ASN A 47 14.96 6.22 -22.81
C ASN A 47 14.60 5.55 -24.16
N ASN A 48 14.68 4.23 -24.24
CA ASN A 48 14.01 3.45 -25.26
C ASN A 48 12.55 3.21 -24.80
N LYS A 49 11.59 3.86 -25.46
CA LYS A 49 10.15 3.82 -25.10
C LYS A 49 9.53 2.42 -25.16
N ARG A 50 10.22 1.41 -25.69
CA ARG A 50 9.77 0.01 -25.70
C ARG A 50 10.26 -0.79 -24.50
N VAL A 51 10.86 -0.11 -23.53
CA VAL A 51 11.40 -0.73 -22.33
C VAL A 51 10.86 -0.02 -21.11
N SER A 52 10.45 -0.78 -20.11
CA SER A 52 10.11 -0.28 -18.79
C SER A 52 11.24 -0.59 -17.82
N VAL A 53 11.69 0.41 -17.05
CA VAL A 53 12.79 0.34 -16.08
C VAL A 53 12.23 0.34 -14.67
N VAL A 54 12.64 -0.62 -13.83
CA VAL A 54 12.31 -0.65 -12.41
C VAL A 54 13.18 0.39 -11.70
N LEU A 55 12.56 1.38 -11.08
CA LEU A 55 13.22 2.46 -10.35
C LEU A 55 13.26 2.20 -8.85
N LEU A 56 12.18 1.62 -8.30
CA LEU A 56 12.04 1.29 -6.89
C LEU A 56 11.47 -0.12 -6.76
N ALA A 57 11.89 -0.84 -5.73
CA ALA A 57 11.32 -2.13 -5.36
C ALA A 57 11.36 -2.30 -3.85
N GLU A 58 10.29 -2.82 -3.29
CA GLU A 58 10.16 -3.08 -1.86
C GLU A 58 9.38 -4.37 -1.62
N LYS A 59 9.58 -4.98 -0.47
CA LYS A 59 8.88 -6.19 -0.03
C LYS A 59 8.41 -6.01 1.40
N PRO A 60 7.42 -6.79 1.86
CA PRO A 60 7.04 -6.77 3.25
C PRO A 60 8.25 -7.02 4.17
N SER A 61 8.36 -6.24 5.24
CA SER A 61 9.51 -6.24 6.15
C SER A 61 9.78 -7.60 6.79
N TYR A 62 8.74 -8.41 6.96
CA TYR A 62 8.79 -9.76 7.53
C TYR A 62 9.11 -10.86 6.50
N THR A 63 9.27 -10.54 5.21
CA THR A 63 9.62 -11.55 4.19
C THR A 63 11.13 -11.67 4.02
N MET A 64 11.62 -12.92 3.96
CA MET A 64 13.04 -13.17 3.71
C MET A 64 13.37 -13.13 2.21
N GLY A 65 14.65 -13.00 1.89
CA GLY A 65 15.16 -12.97 0.51
C GLY A 65 15.12 -11.58 -0.10
N ASN A 66 15.40 -11.50 -1.40
CA ASN A 66 15.39 -10.27 -2.18
C ASN A 66 14.02 -10.06 -2.85
N THR A 67 13.75 -8.83 -3.31
CA THR A 67 12.66 -8.56 -4.25
C THR A 67 12.88 -9.33 -5.54
N TYR A 68 11.81 -9.73 -6.21
CA TYR A 68 11.87 -10.40 -7.50
C TYR A 68 12.44 -9.46 -8.59
N PHE A 69 11.90 -8.25 -8.66
CA PHE A 69 12.43 -7.18 -9.51
C PHE A 69 13.36 -6.28 -8.70
N ARG A 70 14.42 -5.79 -9.32
CA ARG A 70 15.43 -4.94 -8.67
C ARG A 70 15.49 -3.56 -9.33
N PRO A 71 15.79 -2.51 -8.58
CA PRO A 71 16.08 -1.21 -9.17
C PRO A 71 17.21 -1.32 -10.20
N GLY A 72 16.98 -0.80 -11.41
CA GLY A 72 17.86 -0.91 -12.57
C GLY A 72 17.51 -2.02 -13.55
N ASP A 73 16.69 -3.00 -13.17
CA ASP A 73 16.18 -4.00 -14.12
C ASP A 73 15.35 -3.32 -15.21
N ALA A 74 15.54 -3.78 -16.46
CA ALA A 74 14.83 -3.27 -17.62
C ALA A 74 14.19 -4.42 -18.39
N TYR A 75 12.93 -4.25 -18.77
CA TYR A 75 12.10 -5.27 -19.40
C TYR A 75 11.40 -4.72 -20.63
N PHE A 76 11.31 -5.51 -21.69
CA PHE A 76 10.54 -5.15 -22.85
C PHE A 76 9.04 -5.10 -22.54
N ASP A 77 8.30 -4.30 -23.32
CA ASP A 77 6.85 -4.08 -23.11
C ASP A 77 6.04 -5.39 -23.17
N GLU A 78 6.47 -6.34 -23.99
CA GLU A 78 5.85 -7.67 -24.08
C GLU A 78 5.99 -8.47 -22.78
N GLU A 79 7.09 -8.31 -22.07
CA GLU A 79 7.33 -8.96 -20.77
C GLU A 79 6.54 -8.28 -19.65
N PHE A 80 6.20 -6.99 -19.82
CA PHE A 80 5.48 -6.14 -18.87
C PHE A 80 4.11 -5.68 -19.37
N ALA A 81 3.41 -6.52 -20.13
CA ALA A 81 2.14 -6.18 -20.78
C ALA A 81 1.08 -5.55 -19.87
N LEU A 82 1.00 -5.95 -18.57
CA LEU A 82 0.08 -5.34 -17.61
C LEU A 82 0.49 -3.90 -17.25
N VAL A 83 1.78 -3.64 -17.14
CA VAL A 83 2.34 -2.30 -16.88
C VAL A 83 2.10 -1.41 -18.10
N GLU A 84 2.32 -1.95 -19.30
CA GLU A 84 2.05 -1.24 -20.55
C GLU A 84 0.58 -0.83 -20.68
N ASN A 85 -0.33 -1.70 -20.30
CA ASN A 85 -1.75 -1.39 -20.32
C ASN A 85 -2.08 -0.22 -19.38
N VAL A 86 -1.41 -0.11 -18.23
CA VAL A 86 -1.58 1.06 -17.33
C VAL A 86 -1.08 2.35 -17.99
N PHE A 87 0.11 2.33 -18.64
CA PHE A 87 0.61 3.50 -19.37
C PHE A 87 -0.33 3.92 -20.52
N ALA A 88 -0.87 2.94 -21.24
CA ALA A 88 -1.75 3.20 -22.39
C ALA A 88 -3.14 3.72 -21.99
N THR A 89 -3.69 3.23 -20.87
CA THR A 89 -5.08 3.52 -20.47
C THR A 89 -5.17 4.58 -19.37
N GLY A 90 -4.12 4.78 -18.59
CA GLY A 90 -4.15 5.60 -17.38
C GLY A 90 -4.98 5.03 -16.24
N HIS A 91 -5.37 3.76 -16.33
CA HIS A 91 -6.25 3.10 -15.37
C HIS A 91 -5.56 1.90 -14.70
N LYS A 92 -6.07 1.56 -13.50
CA LYS A 92 -5.71 0.34 -12.79
C LYS A 92 -5.93 -0.89 -13.66
N VAL A 93 -4.96 -1.78 -13.66
CA VAL A 93 -5.02 -3.08 -14.32
C VAL A 93 -4.80 -4.20 -13.31
N VAL A 94 -5.62 -5.25 -13.37
CA VAL A 94 -5.50 -6.46 -12.56
C VAL A 94 -5.29 -7.65 -13.47
N GLY A 95 -4.33 -8.50 -13.15
CA GLY A 95 -4.04 -9.68 -13.96
C GLY A 95 -3.14 -10.67 -13.24
N ARG A 96 -2.59 -11.58 -14.03
CA ARG A 96 -1.59 -12.54 -13.57
C ARG A 96 -0.35 -12.43 -14.42
N LYS A 97 0.80 -12.60 -13.83
CA LYS A 97 2.09 -12.65 -14.49
C LYS A 97 2.74 -14.00 -14.18
N GLU A 98 3.24 -14.64 -15.21
CA GLU A 98 4.16 -15.75 -15.04
C GLU A 98 5.53 -15.19 -14.69
N LEU A 99 6.11 -15.71 -13.62
CA LEU A 99 7.48 -15.46 -13.22
C LEU A 99 8.37 -16.57 -13.80
N ASP A 100 9.02 -17.36 -12.94
CA ASP A 100 9.88 -18.44 -13.37
C ASP A 100 9.13 -19.77 -13.41
N PHE A 101 9.40 -20.60 -14.41
CA PHE A 101 8.98 -22.01 -14.47
C PHE A 101 7.48 -22.27 -14.22
N GLY A 102 6.59 -21.44 -14.80
CA GLY A 102 5.14 -21.62 -14.67
C GLY A 102 4.56 -21.08 -13.35
N ARG A 103 5.35 -20.43 -12.51
CA ARG A 103 4.85 -19.79 -11.28
C ARG A 103 4.04 -18.55 -11.62
N MET A 104 2.73 -18.65 -11.47
CA MET A 104 1.81 -17.54 -11.67
C MET A 104 1.64 -16.71 -10.39
N VAL A 105 1.76 -15.39 -10.49
CA VAL A 105 1.47 -14.44 -9.42
C VAL A 105 0.35 -13.51 -9.82
N ALA A 106 -0.43 -13.06 -8.85
CA ALA A 106 -1.40 -11.99 -9.04
C ALA A 106 -0.65 -10.66 -9.10
N LEU A 107 -1.01 -9.82 -10.06
CA LEU A 107 -0.46 -8.49 -10.26
C LEU A 107 -1.60 -7.47 -10.30
N THR A 108 -1.47 -6.42 -9.50
CA THR A 108 -2.33 -5.24 -9.59
C THR A 108 -1.44 -4.03 -9.82
N ALA A 109 -1.66 -3.32 -10.90
CA ALA A 109 -0.86 -2.19 -11.31
C ALA A 109 -1.70 -0.90 -11.38
N TYR A 110 -1.12 0.20 -10.91
CA TYR A 110 -1.78 1.52 -10.84
C TYR A 110 -0.89 2.59 -11.47
N PRO A 111 -1.48 3.62 -12.09
CA PRO A 111 -0.72 4.73 -12.63
C PRO A 111 -0.18 5.63 -11.51
N VAL A 112 1.03 6.13 -11.66
CA VAL A 112 1.51 7.33 -10.96
C VAL A 112 1.41 8.47 -11.94
N VAL A 113 0.59 9.46 -11.61
CA VAL A 113 0.31 10.58 -12.49
C VAL A 113 1.04 11.85 -12.05
N ASP A 114 1.35 12.70 -13.01
CA ASP A 114 1.85 14.05 -12.73
C ASP A 114 0.72 15.03 -12.44
N ASN A 115 1.06 16.30 -12.25
CA ASN A 115 0.09 17.35 -11.98
C ASN A 115 -0.93 17.58 -13.11
N ALA A 116 -0.63 17.09 -14.32
CA ALA A 116 -1.54 17.14 -15.46
C ALA A 116 -2.43 15.89 -15.57
N GLY A 117 -2.28 14.93 -14.64
CA GLY A 117 -3.00 13.66 -14.68
C GLY A 117 -2.44 12.66 -15.67
N ILE A 118 -1.23 12.89 -16.20
CA ILE A 118 -0.60 12.01 -17.20
C ILE A 118 0.24 10.95 -16.47
N PRO A 119 0.03 9.64 -16.76
CA PRO A 119 0.84 8.58 -16.18
C PRO A 119 2.31 8.71 -16.62
N PHE A 120 3.22 8.79 -15.68
CA PHE A 120 4.67 8.81 -15.95
C PHE A 120 5.41 7.63 -15.32
N ALA A 121 4.79 6.97 -14.34
CA ALA A 121 5.27 5.74 -13.74
C ALA A 121 4.10 4.82 -13.38
N VAL A 122 4.40 3.58 -13.05
CA VAL A 122 3.43 2.56 -12.63
C VAL A 122 3.88 1.94 -11.33
N VAL A 123 3.00 1.89 -10.35
CA VAL A 123 3.16 1.10 -9.11
C VAL A 123 2.50 -0.25 -9.32
N ALA A 124 3.24 -1.33 -9.15
CA ALA A 124 2.72 -2.67 -9.29
C ALA A 124 2.90 -3.48 -8.01
N PHE A 125 1.82 -4.11 -7.57
CA PHE A 125 1.72 -4.98 -6.40
C PHE A 125 1.69 -6.43 -6.85
N MET A 126 2.61 -7.23 -6.36
CA MET A 126 2.77 -8.64 -6.73
C MET A 126 2.53 -9.53 -5.52
N SER A 127 1.53 -10.40 -5.59
CA SER A 127 1.15 -11.29 -4.49
C SER A 127 0.85 -12.72 -4.94
N ASN A 128 0.87 -13.63 -3.97
CA ASN A 128 0.53 -15.05 -4.20
C ASN A 128 -0.96 -15.35 -4.01
N SER A 129 -1.78 -14.41 -3.49
CA SER A 129 -3.19 -14.61 -3.14
C SER A 129 -4.10 -13.54 -3.75
N GLN A 130 -5.34 -13.89 -4.12
CA GLN A 130 -6.30 -12.98 -4.77
C GLN A 130 -7.44 -12.48 -3.85
N LYS A 131 -7.85 -13.28 -2.84
CA LYS A 131 -8.97 -12.88 -1.95
C LYS A 131 -8.46 -11.92 -0.87
N GLN A 132 -9.19 -10.89 -0.53
CA GLN A 132 -8.81 -9.81 0.40
C GLN A 132 -7.68 -8.89 -0.08
N GLN A 133 -6.87 -9.33 -1.06
CA GLN A 133 -5.74 -8.57 -1.59
C GLN A 133 -6.14 -7.19 -2.15
N GLN A 134 -7.35 -7.09 -2.70
CA GLN A 134 -7.83 -5.87 -3.34
C GLN A 134 -7.93 -4.70 -2.35
N VAL A 135 -8.53 -4.92 -1.17
CA VAL A 135 -8.64 -3.88 -0.13
C VAL A 135 -7.26 -3.43 0.33
N LEU A 136 -6.35 -4.39 0.53
CA LEU A 136 -4.99 -4.13 0.97
C LEU A 136 -4.19 -3.33 -0.08
N THR A 137 -4.22 -3.76 -1.33
CA THR A 137 -3.49 -3.07 -2.42
C THR A 137 -4.07 -1.70 -2.72
N ASP A 138 -5.41 -1.54 -2.73
CA ASP A 138 -6.04 -0.23 -2.90
C ASP A 138 -5.67 0.71 -1.75
N THR A 139 -5.64 0.20 -0.50
CA THR A 139 -5.27 1.00 0.67
C THR A 139 -3.81 1.44 0.60
N ALA A 140 -2.90 0.52 0.27
CA ALA A 140 -1.49 0.82 0.10
C ALA A 140 -1.24 1.80 -1.06
N TYR A 141 -1.94 1.63 -2.18
CA TYR A 141 -1.84 2.58 -3.30
C TYR A 141 -2.33 3.98 -2.92
N MET A 142 -3.46 4.08 -2.20
CA MET A 142 -3.97 5.38 -1.73
C MET A 142 -2.97 6.06 -0.79
N LEU A 143 -2.31 5.30 0.08
CA LEU A 143 -1.23 5.81 0.93
C LEU A 143 -0.09 6.41 0.09
N LEU A 144 0.33 5.72 -0.98
CA LEU A 144 1.40 6.19 -1.84
C LEU A 144 1.05 7.45 -2.63
N GLN A 145 -0.26 7.76 -2.84
CA GLN A 145 -0.70 9.00 -3.48
C GLN A 145 -0.54 10.23 -2.57
N VAL A 146 -0.70 10.05 -1.26
CA VAL A 146 -0.62 11.15 -0.28
C VAL A 146 0.20 10.65 0.92
N PRO A 147 1.53 10.45 0.75
CA PRO A 147 2.38 10.02 1.84
C PRO A 147 2.43 11.08 2.97
N LEU A 148 2.65 10.62 4.20
CA LEU A 148 2.83 11.52 5.33
C LEU A 148 4.07 12.40 5.14
N GLU A 149 3.93 13.70 5.39
CA GLU A 149 5.02 14.67 5.21
C GLU A 149 6.25 14.34 6.06
N ASN A 150 6.05 13.88 7.29
CA ASN A 150 7.13 13.56 8.21
C ASN A 150 7.66 12.13 8.08
N GLY A 151 7.03 11.26 7.28
CA GLY A 151 7.51 9.91 7.01
C GLY A 151 7.57 8.98 8.24
N GLU A 152 6.88 9.33 9.34
CA GLU A 152 6.80 8.49 10.54
C GLU A 152 5.79 7.38 10.34
N TYR A 153 6.25 6.27 9.77
CA TYR A 153 5.48 5.05 9.65
C TYR A 153 5.94 4.04 10.70
N GLN A 154 4.98 3.35 11.31
CA GLN A 154 5.30 2.23 12.19
C GLN A 154 5.66 0.99 11.37
N ASN A 155 6.62 0.20 11.87
CA ASN A 155 6.91 -1.10 11.29
C ASN A 155 5.82 -2.09 11.71
N LEU A 156 5.14 -2.66 10.72
CA LEU A 156 4.16 -3.72 10.93
C LEU A 156 4.89 -5.04 11.18
N ARG A 157 4.56 -5.72 12.28
CA ARG A 157 5.10 -7.05 12.59
C ARG A 157 4.06 -8.12 12.20
N PRO A 158 4.48 -9.36 11.91
CA PRO A 158 3.54 -10.43 11.56
C PRO A 158 2.47 -10.71 12.63
N GLN A 159 2.80 -10.46 13.89
CA GLN A 159 1.91 -10.65 15.04
C GLN A 159 1.05 -9.44 15.38
N ASP A 160 1.23 -8.31 14.71
CA ASP A 160 0.41 -7.13 14.98
C ASP A 160 -0.99 -7.32 14.41
N GLY A 161 -2.00 -6.92 15.19
CA GLY A 161 -3.36 -6.82 14.68
C GLY A 161 -3.46 -5.66 13.69
N MET A 162 -4.05 -5.89 12.53
CA MET A 162 -4.28 -4.84 11.53
C MET A 162 -5.74 -4.79 11.12
N MET A 163 -6.36 -3.63 11.27
CA MET A 163 -7.67 -3.31 10.73
C MET A 163 -7.60 -2.17 9.72
N ILE A 164 -8.45 -2.22 8.72
CA ILE A 164 -8.69 -1.10 7.81
C ILE A 164 -10.15 -0.71 7.93
N LEU A 165 -10.38 0.56 8.23
CA LEU A 165 -11.70 1.15 8.33
C LEU A 165 -12.00 2.00 7.09
N ASP A 166 -13.26 2.08 6.71
CA ASP A 166 -13.73 3.02 5.69
C ASP A 166 -13.89 4.46 6.27
N SER A 167 -14.37 5.38 5.43
CA SER A 167 -14.57 6.78 5.79
C SER A 167 -15.61 7.04 6.88
N VAL A 168 -16.39 6.04 7.27
CA VAL A 168 -17.39 6.14 8.35
C VAL A 168 -17.06 5.22 9.54
N GLY A 169 -15.83 4.68 9.57
CA GLY A 169 -15.33 3.87 10.68
C GLY A 169 -15.80 2.40 10.67
N ARG A 170 -16.29 1.89 9.53
CA ARG A 170 -16.66 0.47 9.41
C ARG A 170 -15.44 -0.34 9.02
N ILE A 171 -15.30 -1.53 9.60
CA ILE A 171 -14.22 -2.47 9.31
C ILE A 171 -14.44 -3.02 7.89
N ILE A 172 -13.48 -2.79 7.01
CA ILE A 172 -13.45 -3.34 5.65
C ILE A 172 -12.38 -4.42 5.47
N TYR A 173 -11.47 -4.51 6.44
CA TYR A 173 -10.47 -5.58 6.55
C TYR A 173 -10.01 -5.70 8.00
N ALA A 174 -9.81 -6.92 8.47
CA ALA A 174 -9.05 -7.24 9.66
C ALA A 174 -8.21 -8.50 9.38
N ASN A 175 -7.05 -8.62 10.02
CA ASN A 175 -6.31 -9.89 10.05
C ASN A 175 -6.76 -10.69 11.28
N ASP A 176 -6.39 -11.97 11.32
CA ASP A 176 -6.83 -12.91 12.36
C ASP A 176 -6.53 -12.37 13.78
N MET A 177 -5.35 -11.77 13.99
CA MET A 177 -4.98 -11.18 15.27
C MET A 177 -5.90 -10.01 15.66
N ALA A 178 -6.23 -9.15 14.70
CA ALA A 178 -7.15 -8.04 14.95
C ALA A 178 -8.58 -8.51 15.19
N GLU A 179 -9.01 -9.58 14.54
CA GLU A 179 -10.31 -10.23 14.81
C GLU A 179 -10.37 -10.79 16.22
N ASP A 180 -9.34 -11.53 16.64
CA ASP A 180 -9.23 -12.08 17.99
C ASP A 180 -9.27 -10.98 19.05
N LEU A 181 -8.49 -9.90 18.88
CA LEU A 181 -8.47 -8.77 19.77
C LEU A 181 -9.83 -8.05 19.81
N TYR A 182 -10.50 -7.93 18.68
CA TYR A 182 -11.83 -7.33 18.59
C TYR A 182 -12.87 -8.13 19.38
N PHE A 183 -12.93 -9.44 19.23
CA PHE A 183 -13.86 -10.32 19.96
C PHE A 183 -13.63 -10.28 21.47
N VAL A 184 -12.39 -10.15 21.90
CA VAL A 184 -12.06 -10.01 23.31
C VAL A 184 -12.59 -8.68 23.89
N LEU A 185 -12.54 -7.60 23.08
CA LEU A 185 -12.94 -6.26 23.50
C LEU A 185 -14.44 -5.99 23.38
N ASP A 186 -15.11 -6.66 22.46
CA ASP A 186 -16.55 -6.51 22.22
C ASP A 186 -17.25 -7.86 22.35
N LYS A 187 -17.63 -8.20 23.60
CA LYS A 187 -18.30 -9.45 23.94
C LYS A 187 -19.68 -9.60 23.29
N GLU A 188 -20.33 -8.51 22.89
CA GLU A 188 -21.63 -8.55 22.21
C GLU A 188 -21.52 -9.09 20.78
N THR A 189 -20.33 -8.97 20.16
CA THR A 189 -20.08 -9.49 18.82
C THR A 189 -19.39 -10.86 18.81
N ALA A 190 -19.03 -11.42 19.98
CA ALA A 190 -18.30 -12.68 20.10
C ALA A 190 -18.99 -13.89 19.43
N ASP A 191 -20.30 -13.84 19.25
CA ASP A 191 -21.08 -14.89 18.56
C ASP A 191 -21.10 -14.74 17.02
N LYS A 192 -20.53 -13.67 16.47
CA LYS A 192 -20.52 -13.39 15.03
C LYS A 192 -19.23 -13.89 14.39
N LYS A 193 -19.38 -14.69 13.35
CA LYS A 193 -18.24 -15.28 12.62
C LYS A 193 -17.42 -14.29 11.78
N GLU A 194 -17.87 -13.05 11.62
CA GLU A 194 -17.23 -12.06 10.75
C GLU A 194 -17.45 -10.65 11.29
N ILE A 195 -16.39 -9.88 11.45
CA ILE A 195 -16.43 -8.50 11.93
C ILE A 195 -16.49 -7.47 10.79
N SER A 196 -16.36 -7.89 9.54
CA SER A 196 -16.45 -7.01 8.37
C SER A 196 -17.81 -6.29 8.32
N GLY A 197 -17.78 -5.00 8.06
CA GLY A 197 -18.97 -4.13 8.07
C GLY A 197 -19.41 -3.62 9.44
N HIS A 198 -18.85 -4.14 10.54
CA HIS A 198 -19.09 -3.62 11.88
C HIS A 198 -18.27 -2.35 12.12
N THR A 199 -18.76 -1.50 13.03
CA THR A 199 -17.97 -0.36 13.54
C THR A 199 -17.12 -0.81 14.72
N VAL A 200 -15.97 -0.17 14.93
CA VAL A 200 -15.07 -0.48 16.06
C VAL A 200 -15.66 -0.06 17.42
N GLY A 201 -16.92 0.37 17.45
CA GLY A 201 -17.55 0.94 18.64
C GLY A 201 -16.92 2.29 18.99
N HIS A 202 -17.23 2.80 20.20
CA HIS A 202 -16.64 4.07 20.65
C HIS A 202 -15.16 3.86 21.01
N PHE A 203 -14.30 4.32 20.12
CA PHE A 203 -12.85 4.36 20.32
C PHE A 203 -12.34 5.78 20.06
N PRO A 204 -12.00 6.56 21.09
CA PRO A 204 -11.60 7.97 20.96
C PRO A 204 -10.47 8.24 19.98
N LEU A 205 -9.61 7.24 19.75
CA LEU A 205 -8.55 7.30 18.75
C LEU A 205 -9.11 7.59 17.35
N ILE A 206 -10.23 6.95 16.97
CA ILE A 206 -10.85 7.13 15.65
C ILE A 206 -11.36 8.56 15.49
N ASP A 207 -12.04 9.08 16.52
CA ASP A 207 -12.54 10.45 16.52
C ASP A 207 -11.39 11.45 16.35
N THR A 208 -10.30 11.25 17.12
CA THR A 208 -9.08 12.07 17.01
C THR A 208 -8.50 12.06 15.59
N ILE A 209 -8.42 10.89 14.96
CA ILE A 209 -7.89 10.75 13.58
C ILE A 209 -8.79 11.45 12.57
N MET A 210 -10.11 11.29 12.70
CA MET A 210 -11.08 11.90 11.79
C MET A 210 -11.06 13.42 11.87
N GLU A 211 -10.89 13.99 13.07
CA GLU A 211 -10.82 15.43 13.29
C GLU A 211 -9.47 16.02 12.86
N THR A 212 -8.37 15.43 13.33
CA THR A 212 -7.02 15.97 13.10
C THR A 212 -6.44 15.64 11.74
N LYS A 213 -6.92 14.55 11.11
CA LYS A 213 -6.37 13.98 9.86
C LYS A 213 -4.89 13.64 9.97
N LYS A 214 -4.43 13.29 11.18
CA LYS A 214 -3.05 12.93 11.49
C LYS A 214 -2.99 11.56 12.16
N PRO A 215 -1.85 10.86 12.04
CA PRO A 215 -1.62 9.66 12.82
C PRO A 215 -1.75 9.97 14.31
N ALA A 216 -2.32 9.04 15.05
CA ALA A 216 -2.50 9.16 16.49
C ALA A 216 -2.33 7.79 17.16
N TYR A 217 -2.05 7.83 18.45
CA TYR A 217 -1.99 6.67 19.33
C TYR A 217 -3.12 6.76 20.34
N GLY A 218 -3.68 5.63 20.71
CA GLY A 218 -4.73 5.56 21.70
C GLY A 218 -4.80 4.21 22.39
N GLU A 219 -5.51 4.19 23.52
CA GLU A 219 -5.73 2.99 24.32
C GLU A 219 -7.23 2.81 24.56
N LYS A 220 -7.66 1.56 24.54
CA LYS A 220 -9.02 1.16 24.93
C LYS A 220 -8.92 0.15 26.07
N ILE A 221 -9.57 0.46 27.18
CA ILE A 221 -9.61 -0.43 28.37
C ILE A 221 -10.92 -1.20 28.32
N SER A 222 -10.86 -2.51 28.47
CA SER A 222 -12.02 -3.41 28.59
C SER A 222 -11.78 -4.43 29.70
N GLY A 223 -12.41 -4.21 30.86
CA GLY A 223 -12.15 -5.00 32.07
C GLY A 223 -10.69 -4.86 32.54
N GLU A 224 -9.98 -5.98 32.63
CA GLU A 224 -8.55 -6.02 33.04
C GLU A 224 -7.58 -5.88 31.83
N MET A 225 -8.10 -5.78 30.61
CA MET A 225 -7.27 -5.69 29.41
C MET A 225 -7.19 -4.27 28.90
N THR A 226 -6.01 -3.90 28.44
CA THR A 226 -5.76 -2.66 27.70
C THR A 226 -5.31 -2.99 26.31
N LEU A 227 -6.05 -2.50 25.31
CA LEU A 227 -5.65 -2.53 23.93
C LEU A 227 -4.99 -1.19 23.57
N SER A 228 -3.77 -1.24 23.12
CA SER A 228 -3.06 -0.09 22.57
C SER A 228 -3.11 -0.15 21.06
N ALA A 229 -3.43 0.96 20.42
CA ALA A 229 -3.49 1.03 18.96
C ALA A 229 -2.84 2.31 18.44
N TRP A 230 -2.19 2.19 17.31
CA TRP A 230 -1.76 3.31 16.48
C TRP A 230 -2.66 3.37 15.25
N GLY A 231 -3.16 4.55 14.95
CA GLY A 231 -4.03 4.75 13.82
C GLY A 231 -3.47 5.76 12.83
N MET A 232 -3.60 5.45 11.54
CA MET A 232 -3.12 6.29 10.45
C MET A 232 -4.25 6.58 9.46
N PRO A 233 -4.59 7.87 9.22
CA PRO A 233 -5.53 8.24 8.19
C PRO A 233 -4.91 8.12 6.80
N ILE A 234 -5.69 7.64 5.84
CA ILE A 234 -5.39 7.72 4.43
C ILE A 234 -6.32 8.74 3.80
N LEU A 235 -5.72 9.79 3.26
CA LEU A 235 -6.47 10.94 2.76
C LEU A 235 -6.77 10.79 1.26
N SER A 236 -7.94 11.27 0.86
CA SER A 236 -8.32 11.45 -0.53
C SER A 236 -9.14 12.73 -0.65
N GLY A 237 -8.71 13.66 -1.51
CA GLY A 237 -9.37 14.96 -1.66
C GLY A 237 -9.46 15.76 -0.34
N GLY A 238 -8.47 15.64 0.54
CA GLY A 238 -8.42 16.33 1.84
C GLY A 238 -9.37 15.76 2.92
N ARG A 239 -9.99 14.61 2.68
CA ARG A 239 -10.84 13.90 3.63
C ARG A 239 -10.25 12.53 3.97
N VAL A 240 -10.52 12.03 5.18
CA VAL A 240 -10.16 10.67 5.54
C VAL A 240 -11.02 9.71 4.70
N SER A 241 -10.37 8.92 3.87
CA SER A 241 -10.98 7.91 3.02
C SER A 241 -10.93 6.54 3.68
N ARG A 242 -9.84 6.26 4.37
CA ARG A 242 -9.60 5.03 5.15
C ARG A 242 -8.80 5.36 6.38
N THR A 243 -8.86 4.47 7.38
CA THR A 243 -7.97 4.49 8.54
C THR A 243 -7.36 3.11 8.69
N VAL A 244 -6.04 3.04 8.80
CA VAL A 244 -5.31 1.82 9.18
C VAL A 244 -5.10 1.87 10.68
N LEU A 245 -5.52 0.82 11.40
CA LEU A 245 -5.25 0.62 12.82
C LEU A 245 -4.29 -0.57 12.97
N LEU A 246 -3.26 -0.38 13.79
CA LEU A 246 -2.25 -1.38 14.15
C LEU A 246 -2.20 -1.56 15.66
#